data_83fed515dd61d736f790520adf6721ef
#
_entry.id   83fed515dd61d736f790520adf6721ef
#
_cell.length_a   1.000
_cell.length_b   1.000
_cell.length_c   1.000
_cell.angle_alpha   90.00
_cell.angle_beta   90.00
_cell.angle_gamma   90.00
#
_symmetry.space_group_name_H-M   'P 1'
#
loop_
_entity.id
_entity.type
_entity.pdbx_description
1 polymer ?
#
loop_
_entity_poly.entity_id
_entity_poly.type
_entity_poly.pdbx_seq_one_letter_code
_entity_poly.pdbx_strand_id
1 'polypeptide(L)'
;MDRKNFLRNSLGLAGIAVATPALLRSNFSPGNISADNTAKTDLTCTVTNTETEGPFPTHTPSSLVQSNIVGDRTGVPFTINIYIKNTNGNCAAYQGVLVDIWHCDKDGNYSEYGGTQMQSANYTNNHFLRGRQTTDASGMVSFTSIFPGWYQSRATHIHVHIYKADGTSLLITQIAFPEGTNSAVYNVNVNGASYGYTKGMTGYTYNSSDNVFSDGTSNEMSTITGSLSAGYILTHTIYVAGAVLGTQEVENTKNFKVEQNYPNPFREETVFPIMLNEKSTVSIDLFDTSGRKLFSVIDKQKLSSGKQEIKMNRNQLKSGMYVAKITIDNSKGKFSEDLKVLVS
;
A
#
# COMPACT_ATOMS: atom_id res chain seq x y z
N MET A 1 51.65 -3.68 8.82
CA MET A 1 51.28 -2.52 9.66
C MET A 1 50.47 -3.04 10.85
N ASP A 2 50.98 -2.80 12.01
CA ASP A 2 50.62 -3.49 13.26
C ASP A 2 49.37 -2.91 13.90
N ARG A 3 48.40 -3.75 14.28
CA ARG A 3 47.11 -3.39 14.87
C ARG A 3 47.19 -2.70 16.23
N LYS A 4 48.35 -2.51 16.80
CA LYS A 4 48.56 -1.90 18.13
C LYS A 4 48.63 -0.37 18.13
N ASN A 5 48.78 0.28 16.97
CA ASN A 5 48.94 1.72 16.92
C ASN A 5 47.63 2.53 16.69
N PHE A 6 46.50 1.85 16.51
CA PHE A 6 45.20 2.55 16.34
C PHE A 6 44.53 2.95 17.66
N LEU A 7 44.87 2.28 18.77
CA LEU A 7 44.22 2.50 20.08
C LEU A 7 44.96 3.48 21.01
N ARG A 8 46.01 4.13 20.55
CA ARG A 8 46.86 4.95 21.41
C ARG A 8 46.67 6.45 21.32
N ASN A 9 45.81 6.93 20.41
CA ASN A 9 45.62 8.37 20.15
C ASN A 9 44.23 8.92 20.54
N SER A 10 43.45 8.24 21.39
CA SER A 10 42.14 8.73 21.81
C SER A 10 41.96 8.85 23.33
N LEU A 11 43.06 9.10 24.07
CA LEU A 11 43.00 9.42 25.51
C LEU A 11 43.77 10.71 25.77
N GLY A 12 43.08 11.82 25.73
CA GLY A 12 43.55 13.17 26.05
C GLY A 12 42.56 13.91 26.94
N LEU A 13 42.82 13.89 28.23
CA LEU A 13 42.49 14.91 29.24
C LEU A 13 41.02 15.38 29.43
N ALA A 14 40.38 14.86 30.45
CA ALA A 14 39.37 15.60 31.18
C ALA A 14 39.81 15.72 32.64
N GLY A 15 40.17 16.94 33.07
CA GLY A 15 40.50 17.30 34.40
C GLY A 15 39.26 17.29 35.33
N ILE A 16 39.39 16.62 36.48
CA ILE A 16 38.37 16.56 37.51
C ILE A 16 38.58 17.78 38.45
N ALA A 17 37.60 18.68 38.48
CA ALA A 17 37.48 19.67 39.55
C ALA A 17 36.34 19.23 40.48
N VAL A 18 36.71 18.85 41.71
CA VAL A 18 35.78 18.57 42.80
C VAL A 18 35.40 19.90 43.45
N ALA A 19 34.11 20.26 43.44
CA ALA A 19 33.57 21.35 44.23
C ALA A 19 32.36 20.81 45.03
N THR A 20 32.43 20.99 46.34
CA THR A 20 31.46 20.60 47.36
C THR A 20 30.13 21.36 47.23
N PRO A 21 28.99 20.76 47.69
CA PRO A 21 27.67 21.33 47.48
C PRO A 21 27.31 22.41 48.53
N ALA A 22 26.92 23.59 48.05
CA ALA A 22 26.17 24.55 48.84
C ALA A 22 24.66 24.29 48.68
N LEU A 23 24.00 24.00 49.79
CA LEU A 23 22.55 23.86 49.89
C LEU A 23 21.87 25.22 49.66
N LEU A 24 21.27 25.42 48.52
CA LEU A 24 20.27 26.47 48.25
C LEU A 24 18.89 25.82 48.13
N ARG A 25 18.08 26.04 49.16
CA ARG A 25 16.64 25.78 49.11
C ARG A 25 16.01 26.77 48.13
N SER A 26 15.55 26.31 46.99
CA SER A 26 14.64 27.04 46.13
C SER A 26 13.26 26.39 46.20
N ASN A 27 12.27 27.23 46.53
CA ASN A 27 10.85 26.91 46.59
C ASN A 27 10.39 26.45 45.19
N PHE A 28 10.01 25.21 45.06
CA PHE A 28 9.28 24.74 43.87
C PHE A 28 7.80 25.11 44.01
N SER A 29 7.36 26.13 43.28
CA SER A 29 5.94 26.25 42.87
C SER A 29 5.63 25.19 41.81
N PRO A 30 4.47 24.50 41.89
CA PRO A 30 4.08 23.60 40.82
C PRO A 30 3.66 24.44 39.61
N GLY A 31 4.60 24.65 38.71
CA GLY A 31 4.31 25.20 37.41
C GLY A 31 3.57 24.14 36.58
N ASN A 32 2.46 24.55 35.98
CA ASN A 32 1.72 23.80 34.99
C ASN A 32 2.66 23.20 33.93
N ILE A 33 2.75 21.87 33.90
CA ILE A 33 3.33 21.16 32.78
C ILE A 33 2.32 21.33 31.64
N SER A 34 2.53 22.32 30.80
CA SER A 34 1.89 22.35 29.49
C SER A 34 2.28 21.06 28.78
N ALA A 35 1.29 20.23 28.49
CA ALA A 35 1.46 19.11 27.59
C ALA A 35 2.10 19.65 26.31
N ASP A 36 3.31 19.21 26.06
CA ASP A 36 4.01 19.47 24.82
C ASP A 36 3.12 18.92 23.70
N ASN A 37 2.43 19.83 23.02
CA ASN A 37 1.79 19.54 21.74
C ASN A 37 2.95 19.22 20.79
N THR A 38 3.38 17.95 20.77
CA THR A 38 4.09 17.43 19.63
C THR A 38 3.17 17.62 18.44
N ALA A 39 3.43 18.69 17.69
CA ALA A 39 2.80 18.92 16.41
C ALA A 39 2.95 17.61 15.62
N LYS A 40 1.84 16.91 15.43
CA LYS A 40 1.73 15.87 14.42
C LYS A 40 2.14 16.58 13.13
N THR A 41 3.36 16.33 12.66
CA THR A 41 3.71 16.65 11.28
C THR A 41 2.74 15.79 10.46
N ASP A 42 1.72 16.43 9.89
CA ASP A 42 0.89 15.80 8.87
C ASP A 42 1.84 15.44 7.73
N LEU A 43 2.20 14.15 7.67
CA LEU A 43 2.90 13.58 6.53
C LEU A 43 1.91 13.61 5.37
N THR A 44 1.91 14.70 4.62
CA THR A 44 1.15 14.79 3.38
C THR A 44 1.87 13.96 2.33
N CYS A 45 1.29 12.83 1.96
CA CYS A 45 1.70 12.04 0.81
C CYS A 45 0.71 12.25 -0.32
N THR A 46 1.22 12.42 -1.53
CA THR A 46 0.41 12.58 -2.74
C THR A 46 0.22 11.21 -3.39
N VAL A 47 -0.98 10.92 -3.85
CA VAL A 47 -1.25 9.71 -4.65
C VAL A 47 -0.31 9.69 -5.86
N THR A 48 0.29 8.53 -6.15
CA THR A 48 1.14 8.34 -7.32
C THR A 48 0.33 8.57 -8.60
N ASN A 49 0.94 9.14 -9.62
CA ASN A 49 0.30 9.40 -10.90
C ASN A 49 -0.31 8.14 -11.49
N THR A 50 -1.46 8.31 -12.16
CA THR A 50 -2.12 7.22 -12.86
C THR A 50 -1.61 7.16 -14.28
N GLU A 51 -1.15 5.97 -14.69
CA GLU A 51 -0.63 5.72 -16.00
C GLU A 51 -1.47 4.69 -16.77
N THR A 52 -1.18 4.54 -18.06
CA THR A 52 -1.82 3.53 -18.89
C THR A 52 -1.28 2.12 -18.60
N GLU A 53 -2.14 1.10 -18.72
CA GLU A 53 -1.69 -0.31 -18.75
C GLU A 53 -0.81 -0.63 -19.96
N GLY A 54 -0.81 0.26 -20.95
CA GLY A 54 -0.09 0.04 -22.21
C GLY A 54 -0.70 -1.06 -23.07
N PRO A 55 0.01 -1.46 -24.16
CA PRO A 55 -0.53 -2.44 -25.11
C PRO A 55 -0.34 -3.91 -24.68
N PHE A 56 0.32 -4.17 -23.55
CA PHE A 56 0.70 -5.52 -23.11
C PHE A 56 0.29 -5.86 -21.68
N PRO A 57 -0.94 -5.56 -21.21
CA PRO A 57 -1.38 -5.91 -19.86
C PRO A 57 -1.39 -7.43 -19.64
N THR A 58 -1.37 -7.88 -18.38
CA THR A 58 -1.44 -9.31 -18.06
C THR A 58 -2.85 -9.83 -18.26
N HIS A 59 -3.02 -10.93 -19.03
CA HIS A 59 -4.34 -11.47 -19.37
C HIS A 59 -5.06 -12.08 -18.14
N THR A 60 -4.34 -12.87 -17.33
CA THR A 60 -4.91 -13.58 -16.16
C THR A 60 -4.02 -13.42 -14.93
N PRO A 61 -3.99 -12.22 -14.30
CA PRO A 61 -3.09 -11.95 -13.19
C PRO A 61 -3.26 -12.92 -11.99
N SER A 62 -4.48 -13.39 -11.75
CA SER A 62 -4.78 -14.33 -10.65
C SER A 62 -4.11 -15.70 -10.81
N SER A 63 -3.70 -16.08 -12.01
CA SER A 63 -2.96 -17.32 -12.26
C SER A 63 -1.44 -17.17 -12.06
N LEU A 64 -0.95 -15.94 -11.90
CA LEU A 64 0.48 -15.60 -11.82
C LEU A 64 0.89 -15.14 -10.41
N VAL A 65 0.35 -15.78 -9.37
CA VAL A 65 0.72 -15.50 -7.97
C VAL A 65 2.09 -16.11 -7.70
N GLN A 66 3.13 -15.31 -7.92
CA GLN A 66 4.52 -15.75 -7.79
C GLN A 66 5.46 -14.57 -7.49
N SER A 67 6.55 -14.84 -6.77
CA SER A 67 7.61 -13.86 -6.48
C SER A 67 8.77 -13.94 -7.46
N ASN A 68 9.10 -15.13 -7.97
CA ASN A 68 10.11 -15.29 -9.01
C ASN A 68 9.41 -15.23 -10.37
N ILE A 69 9.62 -14.14 -11.09
CA ILE A 69 8.99 -13.87 -12.38
C ILE A 69 9.92 -14.06 -13.58
N VAL A 70 11.15 -14.53 -13.36
CA VAL A 70 12.16 -14.69 -14.43
C VAL A 70 11.65 -15.58 -15.56
N GLY A 71 10.97 -16.67 -15.21
CA GLY A 71 10.54 -17.68 -16.20
C GLY A 71 11.74 -18.30 -16.92
N ASP A 72 11.69 -18.30 -18.26
CA ASP A 72 12.74 -18.80 -19.15
C ASP A 72 13.71 -17.71 -19.63
N ARG A 73 13.63 -16.50 -19.06
CA ARG A 73 14.47 -15.36 -19.46
C ARG A 73 15.82 -15.37 -18.78
N THR A 74 16.82 -14.82 -19.48
CA THR A 74 18.16 -14.56 -18.96
C THR A 74 18.48 -13.08 -19.03
N GLY A 75 19.27 -12.58 -18.10
CA GLY A 75 19.65 -11.16 -18.03
C GLY A 75 20.42 -10.85 -16.76
N VAL A 76 20.66 -9.58 -16.49
CA VAL A 76 21.25 -9.12 -15.24
C VAL A 76 20.25 -9.36 -14.10
N PRO A 77 20.68 -10.04 -12.99
CA PRO A 77 19.78 -10.28 -11.86
C PRO A 77 19.18 -8.99 -11.31
N PHE A 78 17.87 -9.01 -11.03
CA PHE A 78 17.14 -7.84 -10.60
C PHE A 78 16.12 -8.19 -9.52
N THR A 79 16.19 -7.47 -8.39
CA THR A 79 15.21 -7.56 -7.32
C THR A 79 14.36 -6.30 -7.34
N ILE A 80 13.04 -6.44 -7.25
CA ILE A 80 12.08 -5.34 -7.31
C ILE A 80 11.32 -5.31 -5.98
N ASN A 81 11.57 -4.29 -5.15
CA ASN A 81 10.91 -4.06 -3.88
C ASN A 81 9.95 -2.87 -4.01
N ILE A 82 8.66 -3.11 -3.85
CA ILE A 82 7.62 -2.08 -3.94
C ILE A 82 6.90 -1.99 -2.60
N TYR A 83 6.78 -0.77 -2.07
CA TYR A 83 6.04 -0.46 -0.86
C TYR A 83 4.75 0.26 -1.23
N ILE A 84 3.62 -0.24 -0.78
CA ILE A 84 2.33 0.41 -0.96
C ILE A 84 1.93 1.13 0.31
N LYS A 85 1.62 2.41 0.19
CA LYS A 85 1.18 3.27 1.28
C LYS A 85 -0.18 3.88 1.00
N ASN A 86 -1.00 4.03 2.04
CA ASN A 86 -2.34 4.57 1.94
C ASN A 86 -2.36 6.05 2.33
N THR A 87 -2.64 6.94 1.37
CA THR A 87 -2.74 8.39 1.63
C THR A 87 -3.86 8.73 2.59
N ASN A 88 -4.99 8.01 2.52
CA ASN A 88 -6.11 8.20 3.45
C ASN A 88 -5.80 7.68 4.86
N GLY A 89 -4.75 6.87 5.03
CA GLY A 89 -4.27 6.32 6.29
C GLY A 89 -2.99 7.00 6.80
N ASN A 90 -2.82 8.30 6.64
CA ASN A 90 -1.63 9.05 7.06
C ASN A 90 -0.33 8.45 6.50
N CYS A 91 -0.31 8.05 5.23
CA CYS A 91 0.84 7.43 4.57
C CYS A 91 1.33 6.13 5.22
N ALA A 92 0.48 5.47 6.00
CA ALA A 92 0.82 4.19 6.61
C ALA A 92 0.97 3.07 5.56
N ALA A 93 1.70 2.03 5.93
CA ALA A 93 1.80 0.81 5.13
C ALA A 93 0.41 0.25 4.80
N TYR A 94 0.19 -0.16 3.54
CA TYR A 94 -1.07 -0.73 3.12
C TYR A 94 -0.95 -2.25 2.94
N GLN A 95 -1.22 -2.98 4.00
CA GLN A 95 -1.21 -4.44 4.01
C GLN A 95 -2.41 -5.03 3.28
N GLY A 96 -2.22 -6.20 2.66
CA GLY A 96 -3.30 -7.03 2.12
C GLY A 96 -3.81 -6.60 0.75
N VAL A 97 -3.17 -5.64 0.08
CA VAL A 97 -3.50 -5.27 -1.29
C VAL A 97 -2.75 -6.15 -2.29
N LEU A 98 -3.37 -6.41 -3.44
CA LEU A 98 -2.77 -7.17 -4.52
C LEU A 98 -1.96 -6.22 -5.41
N VAL A 99 -0.74 -6.63 -5.76
CA VAL A 99 0.17 -5.86 -6.61
C VAL A 99 0.58 -6.74 -7.78
N ASP A 100 0.18 -6.34 -8.98
CA ASP A 100 0.60 -6.93 -10.25
C ASP A 100 1.72 -6.11 -10.82
N ILE A 101 2.75 -6.78 -11.33
CA ILE A 101 3.78 -6.14 -12.13
C ILE A 101 3.99 -6.89 -13.44
N TRP A 102 4.40 -6.15 -14.45
CA TRP A 102 4.91 -6.73 -15.71
C TRP A 102 5.90 -5.77 -16.38
N HIS A 103 6.85 -6.32 -17.06
CA HIS A 103 7.82 -5.56 -17.84
C HIS A 103 8.38 -6.39 -19.01
N CYS A 104 9.05 -5.74 -19.94
CA CYS A 104 9.67 -6.41 -21.08
C CYS A 104 10.95 -7.17 -20.68
N ASP A 105 11.36 -8.14 -21.50
CA ASP A 105 12.65 -8.79 -21.39
C ASP A 105 13.82 -7.87 -21.82
N LYS A 106 15.04 -8.38 -21.78
CA LYS A 106 16.26 -7.63 -22.19
C LYS A 106 16.25 -7.09 -23.63
N ASP A 107 15.44 -7.70 -24.49
CA ASP A 107 15.32 -7.34 -25.90
C ASP A 107 14.12 -6.41 -26.16
N GLY A 108 13.31 -6.13 -25.14
CA GLY A 108 12.15 -5.26 -25.21
C GLY A 108 10.83 -5.98 -25.52
N ASN A 109 10.78 -7.31 -25.38
CA ASN A 109 9.59 -8.10 -25.68
C ASN A 109 8.80 -8.44 -24.42
N TYR A 110 7.48 -8.48 -24.54
CA TYR A 110 6.55 -8.91 -23.50
C TYR A 110 6.06 -10.33 -23.75
N SER A 111 5.94 -11.11 -22.68
CA SER A 111 5.19 -12.37 -22.69
C SER A 111 3.69 -12.12 -22.93
N GLU A 112 2.93 -13.18 -23.27
CA GLU A 112 1.51 -13.18 -23.59
C GLU A 112 1.13 -12.47 -24.90
N TYR A 113 2.11 -11.88 -25.62
CA TYR A 113 1.90 -11.10 -26.85
C TYR A 113 2.89 -11.49 -27.94
N GLY A 114 2.59 -11.08 -29.17
CA GLY A 114 3.51 -11.22 -30.28
C GLY A 114 2.84 -11.42 -31.65
N GLY A 115 3.68 -11.53 -32.68
CA GLY A 115 3.23 -11.70 -34.05
C GLY A 115 2.55 -10.45 -34.62
N THR A 116 2.79 -9.27 -34.07
CA THR A 116 2.22 -7.99 -34.51
C THR A 116 3.31 -7.01 -34.94
N GLN A 117 2.92 -5.86 -35.50
CA GLN A 117 3.87 -4.78 -35.83
C GLN A 117 4.56 -4.20 -34.55
N MET A 118 3.86 -4.20 -33.44
CA MET A 118 4.41 -3.66 -32.16
C MET A 118 5.41 -4.63 -31.53
N GLN A 119 5.23 -5.94 -31.72
CA GLN A 119 6.12 -6.97 -31.26
C GLN A 119 6.09 -8.14 -32.23
N SER A 120 7.12 -8.26 -33.09
CA SER A 120 7.21 -9.33 -34.10
C SER A 120 7.52 -10.69 -33.47
N ALA A 121 8.34 -10.73 -32.43
CA ALA A 121 8.58 -11.92 -31.63
C ALA A 121 7.29 -12.42 -30.99
N ASN A 122 7.02 -13.75 -31.07
CA ASN A 122 5.78 -14.32 -30.55
C ASN A 122 6.00 -15.07 -29.25
N TYR A 123 5.43 -14.54 -28.16
CA TYR A 123 5.46 -15.10 -26.82
C TYR A 123 4.06 -15.26 -26.22
N THR A 124 3.03 -15.46 -27.08
CA THR A 124 1.61 -15.58 -26.67
C THR A 124 1.34 -16.70 -25.66
N ASN A 125 2.20 -17.74 -25.66
CA ASN A 125 2.09 -18.89 -24.74
C ASN A 125 3.07 -18.83 -23.56
N ASN A 126 3.79 -17.71 -23.40
CA ASN A 126 4.75 -17.51 -22.31
C ASN A 126 4.19 -16.53 -21.30
N HIS A 127 4.64 -16.62 -20.02
CA HIS A 127 4.20 -15.77 -18.92
C HIS A 127 5.37 -15.17 -18.12
N PHE A 128 6.55 -15.06 -18.75
CA PHE A 128 7.73 -14.51 -18.09
C PHE A 128 7.55 -13.03 -17.73
N LEU A 129 8.25 -12.59 -16.69
CA LEU A 129 8.35 -11.20 -16.22
C LEU A 129 6.99 -10.57 -15.90
N ARG A 130 6.07 -11.42 -15.41
CA ARG A 130 4.75 -11.05 -14.89
C ARG A 130 4.53 -11.73 -13.56
N GLY A 131 3.96 -11.04 -12.59
CA GLY A 131 3.64 -11.64 -11.30
C GLY A 131 2.69 -10.82 -10.46
N ARG A 132 2.01 -11.52 -9.55
CA ARG A 132 1.14 -10.95 -8.53
C ARG A 132 1.63 -11.35 -7.16
N GLN A 133 1.66 -10.40 -6.24
CA GLN A 133 1.84 -10.66 -4.80
C GLN A 133 0.85 -9.86 -3.97
N THR A 134 0.68 -10.30 -2.71
CA THR A 134 -0.09 -9.55 -1.71
C THR A 134 0.90 -8.85 -0.77
N THR A 135 0.68 -7.58 -0.47
CA THR A 135 1.53 -6.82 0.44
C THR A 135 1.50 -7.39 1.85
N ASP A 136 2.69 -7.44 2.46
CA ASP A 136 2.90 -7.83 3.86
C ASP A 136 2.50 -6.72 4.86
N ALA A 137 2.78 -6.94 6.15
CA ALA A 137 2.49 -5.98 7.22
C ALA A 137 3.24 -4.64 7.08
N SER A 138 4.35 -4.61 6.34
CA SER A 138 5.09 -3.38 6.00
C SER A 138 4.59 -2.71 4.72
N GLY A 139 3.56 -3.26 4.08
CA GLY A 139 3.05 -2.83 2.78
C GLY A 139 3.94 -3.25 1.61
N MET A 140 4.87 -4.19 1.80
CA MET A 140 5.88 -4.54 0.82
C MET A 140 5.48 -5.77 0.00
N VAL A 141 5.87 -5.75 -1.28
CA VAL A 141 6.02 -6.92 -2.15
C VAL A 141 7.44 -6.95 -2.71
N SER A 142 7.98 -8.15 -2.98
CA SER A 142 9.31 -8.32 -3.53
C SER A 142 9.30 -9.35 -4.64
N PHE A 143 9.86 -8.99 -5.81
CA PHE A 143 9.96 -9.87 -6.97
C PHE A 143 11.40 -10.11 -7.35
N THR A 144 11.73 -11.37 -7.70
CA THR A 144 12.96 -11.74 -8.37
C THR A 144 12.75 -11.74 -9.88
N SER A 145 13.58 -10.99 -10.59
CA SER A 145 13.45 -10.74 -12.02
C SER A 145 14.81 -10.64 -12.71
N ILE A 146 14.80 -10.20 -13.96
CA ILE A 146 15.96 -9.68 -14.69
C ILE A 146 15.76 -8.18 -14.94
N PHE A 147 16.85 -7.43 -15.11
CA PHE A 147 16.77 -6.01 -15.42
C PHE A 147 16.04 -5.82 -16.76
N PRO A 148 14.99 -4.97 -16.82
CA PRO A 148 14.23 -4.76 -18.06
C PRO A 148 15.10 -4.12 -19.14
N GLY A 149 14.90 -4.53 -20.37
CA GLY A 149 15.41 -3.83 -21.54
C GLY A 149 14.55 -2.57 -21.82
N TRP A 150 14.52 -2.20 -23.09
CA TRP A 150 13.67 -1.10 -23.57
C TRP A 150 13.15 -1.42 -24.98
N TYR A 151 12.07 -0.77 -25.36
CA TYR A 151 11.54 -0.83 -26.72
C TYR A 151 11.28 0.56 -27.28
N GLN A 152 11.09 0.65 -28.58
CA GLN A 152 10.99 1.93 -29.28
C GLN A 152 9.84 2.79 -28.73
N SER A 153 10.07 4.07 -28.58
CA SER A 153 9.16 5.11 -28.08
C SER A 153 8.87 5.07 -26.59
N ARG A 154 9.53 4.18 -25.80
CA ARG A 154 9.37 4.12 -24.36
C ARG A 154 10.71 4.11 -23.63
N ALA A 155 10.77 4.79 -22.50
CA ALA A 155 11.83 4.65 -21.52
C ALA A 155 11.79 3.26 -20.86
N THR A 156 12.87 2.86 -20.19
CA THR A 156 12.84 1.64 -19.33
C THR A 156 11.86 1.83 -18.19
N HIS A 157 10.90 0.94 -18.04
CA HIS A 157 9.82 1.03 -17.04
C HIS A 157 9.31 -0.33 -16.59
N ILE A 158 8.58 -0.33 -15.48
CA ILE A 158 7.79 -1.46 -14.98
C ILE A 158 6.35 -1.00 -14.85
N HIS A 159 5.42 -1.75 -15.39
CA HIS A 159 3.99 -1.54 -15.18
C HIS A 159 3.58 -2.09 -13.81
N VAL A 160 2.67 -1.40 -13.15
CA VAL A 160 2.10 -1.80 -11.86
C VAL A 160 0.61 -1.58 -11.85
N HIS A 161 -0.15 -2.59 -11.41
CA HIS A 161 -1.58 -2.45 -11.16
C HIS A 161 -1.87 -2.91 -9.73
N ILE A 162 -2.48 -2.06 -8.94
CA ILE A 162 -2.76 -2.30 -7.52
C ILE A 162 -4.26 -2.47 -7.34
N TYR A 163 -4.65 -3.51 -6.59
CA TYR A 163 -6.05 -3.83 -6.30
C TYR A 163 -6.26 -4.00 -4.80
N LYS A 164 -7.48 -3.75 -4.36
CA LYS A 164 -7.93 -4.26 -3.05
C LYS A 164 -7.95 -5.79 -3.07
N ALA A 165 -8.03 -6.39 -1.87
CA ALA A 165 -8.14 -7.85 -1.74
C ALA A 165 -9.38 -8.44 -2.45
N ASP A 166 -10.44 -7.66 -2.66
CA ASP A 166 -11.66 -8.04 -3.37
C ASP A 166 -11.54 -7.93 -4.91
N GLY A 167 -10.38 -7.52 -5.42
CA GLY A 167 -10.11 -7.32 -6.86
C GLY A 167 -10.50 -5.96 -7.41
N THR A 168 -11.01 -5.04 -6.57
CA THR A 168 -11.30 -3.67 -7.01
C THR A 168 -10.00 -2.93 -7.32
N SER A 169 -9.87 -2.35 -8.51
CA SER A 169 -8.71 -1.55 -8.91
C SER A 169 -8.55 -0.31 -8.02
N LEU A 170 -7.32 -0.05 -7.56
CA LEU A 170 -6.96 1.13 -6.78
C LEU A 170 -6.13 2.10 -7.62
N LEU A 171 -5.15 1.59 -8.37
CA LEU A 171 -4.24 2.42 -9.17
C LEU A 171 -3.59 1.58 -10.27
N ILE A 172 -3.50 2.16 -11.45
CA ILE A 172 -2.63 1.71 -12.53
C ILE A 172 -1.55 2.77 -12.67
N THR A 173 -0.27 2.37 -12.65
CA THR A 173 0.87 3.28 -12.76
C THR A 173 2.05 2.58 -13.41
N GLN A 174 3.13 3.32 -13.61
CA GLN A 174 4.40 2.76 -14.09
C GLN A 174 5.54 3.27 -13.21
N ILE A 175 6.57 2.46 -13.03
CA ILE A 175 7.78 2.83 -12.30
C ILE A 175 8.83 3.27 -13.31
N ALA A 176 9.28 4.52 -13.19
CA ALA A 176 10.35 5.10 -13.98
C ALA A 176 11.73 4.75 -13.39
N PHE A 177 12.73 4.67 -14.26
CA PHE A 177 14.10 4.35 -13.89
C PHE A 177 14.99 5.60 -13.95
N PRO A 178 15.94 5.77 -13.00
CA PRO A 178 16.95 6.82 -13.10
C PRO A 178 17.78 6.66 -14.36
N GLU A 179 18.05 7.77 -15.04
CA GLU A 179 18.78 7.85 -16.30
C GLU A 179 20.08 8.63 -16.15
N GLY A 180 20.89 8.67 -17.22
CA GLY A 180 22.20 9.29 -17.26
C GLY A 180 23.34 8.29 -17.32
N THR A 181 24.55 8.75 -17.61
CA THR A 181 25.72 7.91 -17.91
C THR A 181 26.21 7.01 -16.76
N ASN A 182 25.80 7.33 -15.53
CA ASN A 182 26.13 6.52 -14.34
C ASN A 182 24.95 5.68 -13.85
N SER A 183 23.81 5.70 -14.55
CA SER A 183 22.62 4.95 -14.14
C SER A 183 22.76 3.46 -14.42
N ALA A 184 21.94 2.65 -13.74
CA ALA A 184 21.84 1.21 -14.01
C ALA A 184 21.37 0.96 -15.44
N VAL A 185 20.41 1.76 -15.95
CA VAL A 185 19.92 1.68 -17.34
C VAL A 185 21.07 1.82 -18.34
N TYR A 186 21.90 2.83 -18.18
CA TYR A 186 23.05 3.03 -19.06
C TYR A 186 24.05 1.86 -18.94
N ASN A 187 24.44 1.50 -17.70
CA ASN A 187 25.41 0.44 -17.47
C ASN A 187 24.97 -0.91 -18.04
N VAL A 188 23.70 -1.27 -17.86
CA VAL A 188 23.15 -2.54 -18.39
C VAL A 188 23.15 -2.53 -19.90
N ASN A 189 22.66 -1.46 -20.54
CA ASN A 189 22.54 -1.44 -22.00
C ASN A 189 23.87 -1.25 -22.74
N VAL A 190 24.87 -0.60 -22.12
CA VAL A 190 26.19 -0.35 -22.77
C VAL A 190 27.21 -1.43 -22.43
N ASN A 191 27.23 -1.90 -21.17
CA ASN A 191 28.25 -2.81 -20.65
C ASN A 191 27.72 -4.24 -20.40
N GLY A 192 26.43 -4.48 -20.56
CA GLY A 192 25.75 -5.75 -20.23
C GLY A 192 25.80 -6.82 -21.33
N ALA A 193 26.67 -6.72 -22.34
CA ALA A 193 26.72 -7.65 -23.45
C ALA A 193 26.92 -9.12 -23.02
N SER A 194 27.70 -9.37 -21.94
CA SER A 194 27.87 -10.71 -21.37
C SER A 194 26.60 -11.30 -20.76
N TYR A 195 25.61 -10.47 -20.45
CA TYR A 195 24.28 -10.87 -19.98
C TYR A 195 23.24 -10.85 -21.12
N GLY A 196 23.67 -10.57 -22.35
CA GLY A 196 22.83 -10.56 -23.54
C GLY A 196 22.19 -9.21 -23.89
N TYR A 197 22.56 -8.12 -23.24
CA TYR A 197 22.08 -6.77 -23.60
C TYR A 197 22.97 -6.21 -24.72
N THR A 198 22.51 -6.36 -25.97
CA THR A 198 23.28 -5.99 -27.17
C THR A 198 22.69 -4.80 -27.92
N LYS A 199 21.53 -4.30 -27.49
CA LYS A 199 20.81 -3.22 -28.17
C LYS A 199 21.46 -1.84 -27.99
N GLY A 200 22.20 -1.64 -26.90
CA GLY A 200 22.80 -0.34 -26.55
C GLY A 200 21.76 0.75 -26.26
N MET A 201 22.18 2.01 -26.42
CA MET A 201 21.35 3.18 -26.18
C MET A 201 20.94 3.92 -27.46
N THR A 202 21.30 3.42 -28.64
CA THR A 202 20.92 4.07 -29.90
C THR A 202 19.42 3.94 -30.13
N GLY A 203 18.72 5.07 -30.19
CA GLY A 203 17.25 5.11 -30.32
C GLY A 203 16.48 4.91 -29.00
N TYR A 204 17.18 4.92 -27.87
CA TYR A 204 16.55 4.91 -26.54
C TYR A 204 15.70 6.16 -26.34
N THR A 205 14.50 6.00 -25.81
CA THR A 205 13.62 7.10 -25.38
C THR A 205 13.87 7.40 -23.92
N TYR A 206 14.23 8.63 -23.60
CA TYR A 206 14.42 9.06 -22.22
C TYR A 206 13.09 9.42 -21.54
N ASN A 207 13.01 9.34 -20.22
CA ASN A 207 11.82 9.70 -19.45
C ASN A 207 11.23 11.06 -19.85
N SER A 208 12.09 12.06 -20.10
CA SER A 208 11.69 13.41 -20.52
C SER A 208 11.06 13.49 -21.91
N SER A 209 11.19 12.43 -22.71
CA SER A 209 10.68 12.33 -24.08
C SER A 209 9.65 11.21 -24.22
N ASP A 210 9.37 10.47 -23.15
CA ASP A 210 8.35 9.44 -23.09
C ASP A 210 6.98 10.08 -22.87
N ASN A 211 6.05 9.89 -23.77
CA ASN A 211 4.73 10.51 -23.71
C ASN A 211 3.86 10.00 -22.55
N VAL A 212 4.16 8.83 -22.00
CA VAL A 212 3.47 8.30 -20.81
C VAL A 212 3.90 9.08 -19.57
N PHE A 213 5.18 9.45 -19.46
CA PHE A 213 5.73 10.25 -18.37
C PHE A 213 5.68 11.77 -18.63
N SER A 214 4.79 12.23 -19.51
CA SER A 214 4.70 13.65 -19.93
C SER A 214 4.22 14.59 -18.82
N ASP A 215 3.55 14.08 -17.78
CA ASP A 215 3.15 14.83 -16.58
C ASP A 215 4.24 14.83 -15.48
N GLY A 216 5.37 14.17 -15.75
CA GLY A 216 6.56 14.11 -14.90
C GLY A 216 6.61 12.83 -14.05
N THR A 217 7.84 12.42 -13.71
CA THR A 217 8.13 11.17 -12.99
C THR A 217 8.37 11.36 -11.49
N SER A 218 8.02 12.49 -10.90
CA SER A 218 8.46 12.85 -9.55
C SER A 218 8.03 11.88 -8.46
N ASN A 219 6.88 11.24 -8.60
CA ASN A 219 6.36 10.23 -7.66
C ASN A 219 6.33 8.79 -8.24
N GLU A 220 7.00 8.59 -9.39
CA GLU A 220 7.16 7.31 -10.09
C GLU A 220 8.63 6.90 -10.21
N MET A 221 9.55 7.82 -9.92
CA MET A 221 10.98 7.59 -10.02
C MET A 221 11.47 6.64 -8.94
N SER A 222 12.05 5.51 -9.36
CA SER A 222 12.62 4.51 -8.46
C SER A 222 14.01 4.88 -7.97
N THR A 223 14.42 4.22 -6.87
CA THR A 223 15.81 4.17 -6.44
C THR A 223 16.40 2.83 -6.85
N ILE A 224 17.56 2.83 -7.50
CA ILE A 224 18.24 1.61 -7.94
C ILE A 224 19.65 1.56 -7.36
N THR A 225 19.98 0.45 -6.70
CA THR A 225 21.29 0.18 -6.11
C THR A 225 21.86 -1.13 -6.65
N GLY A 226 23.16 -1.33 -6.51
CA GLY A 226 23.83 -2.53 -7.00
C GLY A 226 24.84 -2.27 -8.12
N SER A 227 25.18 -3.30 -8.85
CA SER A 227 26.13 -3.25 -9.97
C SER A 227 25.82 -4.31 -11.00
N LEU A 228 26.42 -4.20 -12.18
CA LEU A 228 26.25 -5.16 -13.25
C LEU A 228 26.62 -6.60 -12.84
N SER A 229 27.71 -6.76 -12.04
CA SER A 229 28.18 -8.08 -11.60
C SER A 229 27.45 -8.65 -10.40
N ALA A 230 26.92 -7.80 -9.51
CA ALA A 230 26.18 -8.22 -8.30
C ALA A 230 24.67 -8.30 -8.54
N GLY A 231 24.16 -7.78 -9.66
CA GLY A 231 22.76 -7.50 -9.89
C GLY A 231 22.34 -6.16 -9.31
N TYR A 232 21.10 -5.77 -9.60
CA TYR A 232 20.53 -4.52 -9.13
C TYR A 232 19.28 -4.76 -8.27
N ILE A 233 19.02 -3.82 -7.38
CA ILE A 233 17.83 -3.77 -6.52
C ILE A 233 17.12 -2.47 -6.78
N LEU A 234 15.86 -2.55 -7.21
CA LEU A 234 14.92 -1.43 -7.28
C LEU A 234 14.15 -1.33 -5.98
N THR A 235 14.03 -0.12 -5.45
CA THR A 235 13.11 0.19 -4.35
C THR A 235 12.25 1.37 -4.76
N HIS A 236 10.93 1.22 -4.61
CA HIS A 236 9.97 2.27 -4.92
C HIS A 236 8.81 2.25 -3.94
N THR A 237 8.24 3.43 -3.65
CA THR A 237 7.03 3.57 -2.83
C THR A 237 5.91 4.13 -3.69
N ILE A 238 4.79 3.42 -3.74
CA ILE A 238 3.58 3.83 -4.45
C ILE A 238 2.52 4.22 -3.42
N TYR A 239 1.91 5.36 -3.62
CA TYR A 239 0.87 5.91 -2.76
C TYR A 239 -0.50 5.74 -3.43
N VAL A 240 -1.45 5.15 -2.73
CA VAL A 240 -2.81 4.93 -3.22
C VAL A 240 -3.84 5.53 -2.26
N ALA A 241 -4.95 6.00 -2.77
CA ALA A 241 -6.09 6.43 -1.96
C ALA A 241 -6.98 5.22 -1.63
N GLY A 242 -6.53 4.40 -0.72
CA GLY A 242 -7.26 3.21 -0.29
C GLY A 242 -8.29 3.49 0.81
N ALA A 243 -9.20 2.54 1.03
CA ALA A 243 -10.03 2.58 2.22
C ALA A 243 -9.12 2.50 3.47
N VAL A 244 -9.41 3.30 4.48
CA VAL A 244 -8.71 3.22 5.76
C VAL A 244 -9.34 2.08 6.55
N LEU A 245 -8.72 0.89 6.47
CA LEU A 245 -9.02 -0.18 7.43
C LEU A 245 -8.31 0.20 8.74
N GLY A 246 -9.04 0.69 9.70
CA GLY A 246 -8.54 0.80 11.06
C GLY A 246 -8.60 2.14 11.76
N THR A 247 -8.66 3.30 11.09
CA THR A 247 -8.92 4.55 11.82
C THR A 247 -10.37 4.66 12.28
N GLN A 248 -11.31 4.11 11.53
CA GLN A 248 -12.70 4.02 12.00
C GLN A 248 -12.87 3.00 13.13
N GLU A 249 -12.18 1.86 13.11
CA GLU A 249 -12.25 0.90 14.23
C GLU A 249 -11.60 1.45 15.51
N VAL A 250 -10.44 2.11 15.42
CA VAL A 250 -9.77 2.68 16.59
C VAL A 250 -10.48 3.93 17.12
N GLU A 251 -11.04 4.77 16.24
CA GLU A 251 -11.90 5.88 16.67
C GLU A 251 -13.26 5.38 17.14
N ASN A 252 -13.86 4.40 16.46
CA ASN A 252 -15.10 3.77 16.87
C ASN A 252 -14.98 3.13 18.25
N THR A 253 -13.91 2.40 18.56
CA THR A 253 -13.68 1.83 19.91
C THR A 253 -13.49 2.89 20.98
N LYS A 254 -13.05 4.11 20.63
CA LYS A 254 -12.96 5.24 21.57
C LYS A 254 -14.31 5.92 21.82
N ASN A 255 -15.21 5.92 20.84
CA ASN A 255 -16.48 6.64 20.89
C ASN A 255 -17.69 5.74 21.13
N PHE A 256 -17.65 4.53 20.64
CA PHE A 256 -18.65 3.48 20.83
C PHE A 256 -18.05 2.11 20.50
N LYS A 257 -18.77 1.06 20.90
CA LYS A 257 -18.50 -0.32 20.49
C LYS A 257 -19.82 -0.94 20.07
N VAL A 258 -19.84 -1.55 18.88
CA VAL A 258 -20.95 -2.36 18.39
C VAL A 258 -20.52 -3.81 18.48
N GLU A 259 -21.34 -4.66 19.09
CA GLU A 259 -21.11 -6.10 19.16
C GLU A 259 -22.02 -6.82 18.17
N GLN A 260 -21.61 -8.02 17.76
CA GLN A 260 -22.42 -8.87 16.89
C GLN A 260 -23.80 -9.08 17.51
N ASN A 261 -24.86 -8.93 16.70
CA ASN A 261 -26.21 -9.21 17.15
C ASN A 261 -26.35 -10.63 17.67
N TYR A 262 -27.12 -10.78 18.74
CA TYR A 262 -27.35 -12.09 19.39
C TYR A 262 -28.83 -12.29 19.71
N PRO A 263 -29.37 -13.51 19.43
CA PRO A 263 -28.73 -14.60 18.70
C PRO A 263 -28.48 -14.28 17.21
N ASN A 264 -27.45 -14.92 16.63
CA ASN A 264 -27.15 -14.85 15.20
C ASN A 264 -26.54 -16.20 14.74
N PRO A 265 -27.25 -17.05 13.98
CA PRO A 265 -28.58 -16.83 13.39
C PRO A 265 -29.71 -16.70 14.41
N PHE A 266 -30.78 -15.99 14.03
CA PHE A 266 -31.97 -15.85 14.86
C PHE A 266 -33.26 -16.30 14.13
N ARG A 267 -34.28 -16.68 14.91
CA ARG A 267 -35.59 -17.13 14.40
C ARG A 267 -36.70 -16.12 14.57
N GLU A 268 -36.81 -15.51 15.74
CA GLU A 268 -37.90 -14.59 16.09
C GLU A 268 -37.37 -13.19 16.40
N GLU A 269 -36.40 -13.06 17.28
CA GLU A 269 -35.85 -11.80 17.73
C GLU A 269 -34.31 -11.89 17.84
N THR A 270 -33.63 -10.78 17.58
CA THR A 270 -32.22 -10.57 17.87
C THR A 270 -32.00 -9.21 18.51
N VAL A 271 -30.88 -9.06 19.21
CA VAL A 271 -30.49 -7.82 19.90
C VAL A 271 -29.18 -7.32 19.32
N PHE A 272 -29.08 -6.01 19.08
CA PHE A 272 -27.83 -5.33 18.73
C PHE A 272 -27.28 -4.67 20.00
N PRO A 273 -26.22 -5.20 20.61
CA PRO A 273 -25.56 -4.57 21.75
C PRO A 273 -24.67 -3.41 21.26
N ILE A 274 -24.87 -2.21 21.81
CA ILE A 274 -24.09 -1.04 21.48
C ILE A 274 -23.63 -0.38 22.78
N MET A 275 -22.33 -0.13 22.94
CA MET A 275 -21.79 0.67 24.03
C MET A 275 -21.51 2.08 23.50
N LEU A 276 -22.14 3.08 24.07
CA LEU A 276 -21.94 4.50 23.72
C LEU A 276 -21.14 5.19 24.82
N ASN A 277 -20.09 5.91 24.47
CA ASN A 277 -19.27 6.66 25.43
C ASN A 277 -19.87 8.04 25.75
N GLU A 278 -20.77 8.53 24.90
CA GLU A 278 -21.50 9.77 25.07
C GLU A 278 -22.89 9.69 24.44
N LYS A 279 -23.75 10.69 24.76
CA LYS A 279 -25.08 10.81 24.14
C LYS A 279 -24.95 10.90 22.63
N SER A 280 -25.62 10.00 21.90
CA SER A 280 -25.51 9.85 20.45
C SER A 280 -26.89 9.72 19.79
N THR A 281 -26.96 10.06 18.52
CA THR A 281 -28.11 9.76 17.66
C THR A 281 -27.78 8.48 16.89
N VAL A 282 -28.59 7.44 17.03
CA VAL A 282 -28.33 6.11 16.45
C VAL A 282 -29.41 5.76 15.43
N SER A 283 -29.00 5.23 14.30
CA SER A 283 -29.86 4.58 13.31
C SER A 283 -29.34 3.17 13.02
N ILE A 284 -30.24 2.20 12.82
CA ILE A 284 -29.91 0.85 12.35
C ILE A 284 -30.81 0.54 11.16
N ASP A 285 -30.19 0.43 9.99
CA ASP A 285 -30.87 0.12 8.73
C ASP A 285 -30.54 -1.28 8.28
N LEU A 286 -31.54 -2.06 7.88
CA LEU A 286 -31.36 -3.41 7.36
C LEU A 286 -31.40 -3.43 5.83
N PHE A 287 -30.43 -4.12 5.24
CA PHE A 287 -30.29 -4.27 3.78
C PHE A 287 -30.28 -5.75 3.39
N ASP A 288 -30.75 -6.03 2.19
CA ASP A 288 -30.53 -7.35 1.56
C ASP A 288 -29.12 -7.42 0.92
N THR A 289 -28.76 -8.61 0.43
CA THR A 289 -27.45 -8.85 -0.20
C THR A 289 -27.23 -8.11 -1.51
N SER A 290 -28.27 -7.51 -2.09
CA SER A 290 -28.17 -6.64 -3.27
C SER A 290 -27.90 -5.18 -2.90
N GLY A 291 -27.83 -4.84 -1.60
CA GLY A 291 -27.66 -3.49 -1.11
C GLY A 291 -28.95 -2.66 -1.06
N ARG A 292 -30.13 -3.28 -1.28
CA ARG A 292 -31.42 -2.62 -1.16
C ARG A 292 -31.82 -2.52 0.31
N LYS A 293 -32.12 -1.31 0.78
CA LYS A 293 -32.65 -1.08 2.13
C LYS A 293 -34.04 -1.71 2.25
N LEU A 294 -34.25 -2.50 3.29
CA LEU A 294 -35.52 -3.15 3.61
C LEU A 294 -36.35 -2.29 4.57
N PHE A 295 -35.76 -1.95 5.71
CA PHE A 295 -36.39 -1.07 6.71
C PHE A 295 -35.34 -0.54 7.70
N SER A 296 -35.74 0.41 8.56
CA SER A 296 -34.96 0.85 9.71
C SER A 296 -35.47 0.14 10.97
N VAL A 297 -34.55 -0.48 11.72
CA VAL A 297 -34.84 -1.02 13.07
C VAL A 297 -35.10 0.11 14.04
N ILE A 298 -34.22 1.14 14.00
CA ILE A 298 -34.39 2.44 14.63
C ILE A 298 -33.89 3.53 13.66
N ASP A 299 -34.53 4.69 13.67
CA ASP A 299 -34.15 5.84 12.84
C ASP A 299 -33.91 7.06 13.71
N LYS A 300 -32.66 7.56 13.69
CA LYS A 300 -32.22 8.79 14.37
C LYS A 300 -32.67 8.90 15.84
N GLN A 301 -32.65 7.80 16.56
CA GLN A 301 -33.03 7.75 17.97
C GLN A 301 -31.90 8.32 18.83
N LYS A 302 -32.23 9.26 19.71
CA LYS A 302 -31.28 9.81 20.70
C LYS A 302 -31.14 8.85 21.87
N LEU A 303 -29.95 8.31 22.06
CA LEU A 303 -29.61 7.37 23.13
C LEU A 303 -28.59 7.99 24.09
N SER A 304 -28.70 7.68 25.37
CA SER A 304 -27.74 8.10 26.39
C SER A 304 -26.43 7.32 26.28
N SER A 305 -25.35 7.81 26.91
CA SER A 305 -24.14 7.02 27.11
C SER A 305 -24.43 5.74 27.92
N GLY A 306 -23.58 4.74 27.72
CA GLY A 306 -23.67 3.43 28.36
C GLY A 306 -24.14 2.33 27.40
N LYS A 307 -24.42 1.15 27.95
CA LYS A 307 -24.85 -0.01 27.21
C LYS A 307 -26.29 0.18 26.70
N GLN A 308 -26.48 -0.04 25.41
CA GLN A 308 -27.78 -0.02 24.73
C GLN A 308 -28.04 -1.40 24.13
N GLU A 309 -29.27 -1.89 24.22
CA GLU A 309 -29.70 -3.16 23.65
C GLU A 309 -30.91 -2.92 22.74
N ILE A 310 -30.64 -2.86 21.42
CA ILE A 310 -31.67 -2.57 20.42
C ILE A 310 -32.22 -3.88 19.88
N LYS A 311 -33.51 -4.10 20.08
CA LYS A 311 -34.20 -5.32 19.64
C LYS A 311 -34.69 -5.20 18.22
N MET A 312 -34.58 -6.27 17.45
CA MET A 312 -35.15 -6.43 16.12
C MET A 312 -35.90 -7.73 16.03
N ASN A 313 -37.19 -7.65 15.70
CA ASN A 313 -38.01 -8.81 15.39
C ASN A 313 -37.79 -9.25 13.93
N ARG A 314 -37.94 -10.56 13.68
CA ARG A 314 -37.83 -11.13 12.33
C ARG A 314 -38.82 -10.49 11.34
N ASN A 315 -40.01 -10.16 11.81
CA ASN A 315 -41.11 -9.66 10.95
C ASN A 315 -41.34 -10.59 9.74
N GLN A 316 -41.31 -10.03 8.52
CA GLN A 316 -41.49 -10.78 7.26
C GLN A 316 -40.18 -11.20 6.60
N LEU A 317 -39.03 -11.14 7.32
CA LEU A 317 -37.74 -11.55 6.77
C LEU A 317 -37.74 -13.06 6.48
N LYS A 318 -37.31 -13.41 5.28
CA LYS A 318 -37.07 -14.80 4.90
C LYS A 318 -35.76 -15.28 5.53
N SER A 319 -35.61 -16.62 5.69
CA SER A 319 -34.31 -17.17 6.06
C SER A 319 -33.25 -16.78 5.03
N GLY A 320 -32.11 -16.31 5.51
CA GLY A 320 -31.06 -15.81 4.64
C GLY A 320 -30.09 -14.85 5.35
N MET A 321 -29.23 -14.24 4.55
CA MET A 321 -28.22 -13.29 5.01
C MET A 321 -28.68 -11.85 4.69
N TYR A 322 -28.45 -10.97 5.65
CA TYR A 322 -28.74 -9.53 5.59
C TYR A 322 -27.56 -8.74 6.14
N VAL A 323 -27.51 -7.45 5.89
CA VAL A 323 -26.53 -6.52 6.44
C VAL A 323 -27.26 -5.45 7.25
N ALA A 324 -26.91 -5.32 8.51
CA ALA A 324 -27.37 -4.20 9.35
C ALA A 324 -26.32 -3.10 9.35
N LYS A 325 -26.66 -1.93 8.83
CA LYS A 325 -25.84 -0.73 8.88
C LYS A 325 -26.23 0.11 10.09
N ILE A 326 -25.30 0.21 11.04
CA ILE A 326 -25.46 0.99 12.27
C ILE A 326 -24.76 2.32 12.05
N THR A 327 -25.51 3.43 12.21
CA THR A 327 -24.97 4.78 12.09
C THR A 327 -25.08 5.46 13.45
N ILE A 328 -23.99 6.03 13.93
CA ILE A 328 -23.89 6.76 15.21
C ILE A 328 -23.39 8.17 14.92
N ASP A 329 -24.15 9.16 15.37
CA ASP A 329 -23.88 10.59 15.18
C ASP A 329 -23.83 11.28 16.56
N ASN A 330 -22.67 11.87 16.89
CA ASN A 330 -22.40 12.47 18.19
C ASN A 330 -21.52 13.73 18.04
N SER A 331 -21.03 14.27 19.16
CA SER A 331 -20.22 15.50 19.19
C SER A 331 -18.89 15.39 18.41
N LYS A 332 -18.42 14.17 18.14
CA LYS A 332 -17.13 13.88 17.46
C LYS A 332 -17.30 13.57 15.99
N GLY A 333 -18.52 13.42 15.51
CA GLY A 333 -18.80 13.15 14.11
C GLY A 333 -19.84 12.06 13.87
N LYS A 334 -19.93 11.64 12.61
CA LYS A 334 -20.85 10.58 12.16
C LYS A 334 -20.07 9.36 11.76
N PHE A 335 -20.41 8.23 12.36
CA PHE A 335 -19.73 6.94 12.20
C PHE A 335 -20.71 5.89 11.69
N SER A 336 -20.23 4.86 11.01
CA SER A 336 -21.06 3.72 10.61
C SER A 336 -20.31 2.41 10.74
N GLU A 337 -21.03 1.34 11.09
CA GLU A 337 -20.54 -0.03 11.16
C GLU A 337 -21.56 -0.98 10.55
N ASP A 338 -21.10 -1.98 9.80
CA ASP A 338 -21.94 -2.95 9.13
C ASP A 338 -21.78 -4.34 9.80
N LEU A 339 -22.92 -4.93 10.20
CA LEU A 339 -22.95 -6.27 10.78
C LEU A 339 -23.66 -7.26 9.86
N LYS A 340 -23.12 -8.47 9.77
CA LYS A 340 -23.76 -9.61 9.11
C LYS A 340 -24.85 -10.19 10.01
N VAL A 341 -26.08 -10.20 9.52
CA VAL A 341 -27.26 -10.71 10.22
C VAL A 341 -27.78 -11.95 9.51
N LEU A 342 -27.91 -13.06 10.23
CA LEU A 342 -28.42 -14.33 9.71
C LEU A 342 -29.79 -14.62 10.30
N VAL A 343 -30.78 -14.87 9.43
CA VAL A 343 -32.12 -15.31 9.77
C VAL A 343 -32.26 -16.79 9.44
N SER A 344 -32.63 -17.63 10.41
CA SER A 344 -32.81 -19.07 10.25
C SER A 344 -34.26 -19.50 10.09
#